data_ddc8267365633766f94ab573cf1600a5
#
_entry.id   ddc8267365633766f94ab573cf1600a5
#
_cell.length_a   1.000
_cell.length_b   1.000
_cell.length_c   1.000
_cell.angle_alpha   90.00
_cell.angle_beta   90.00
_cell.angle_gamma   90.00
#
_symmetry.space_group_name_H-M   'P 1'
#
loop_
_entity.id
_entity.type
_entity.pdbx_description
1 polymer ?
#
loop_
_entity_poly.entity_id
_entity_poly.type
_entity_poly.pdbx_seq_one_letter_code
_entity_poly.pdbx_strand_id
1 'polypeptide(L)'
;SVTGETTPGLYAQYTYKLGEKLTVMPGVRWDHSDRYGSFVTPRLHVKYSPAKIITLRALAGKGFRSPHALAENVTLLASGRDVTVSPDLKQEEAWNMGASVSMNIPMFGKILELNEEYYYTDFLNQTIINFDGAKGAHTLSFENLDGKSYSHTFQVDATYPLFSGMTVTAAFRLNDVKCTYDGVLRQKPLTSRYKGLLTLSYKTPLELWQFDVTGQLNGDGELYDRSRYPAYFQLQAQVTREFRKFSLYVGGENLTNYKIDNPILHSHHPWTSAFDATQVWGPVTGAMAYIGIRYKLEKL
;
A
#
# COMPACT_ATOMS: atom_id res chain seq x y z
N SER A 1 -7.49 -6.46 30.27
CA SER A 1 -8.81 -5.80 30.19
C SER A 1 -9.21 -5.69 28.73
N VAL A 2 -10.41 -6.16 28.37
CA VAL A 2 -10.99 -5.91 27.05
C VAL A 2 -11.57 -4.49 27.10
N THR A 3 -10.96 -3.57 26.35
CA THR A 3 -11.49 -2.21 26.20
C THR A 3 -12.30 -2.16 24.90
N GLY A 4 -13.61 -2.07 25.00
CA GLY A 4 -14.50 -1.78 23.87
C GLY A 4 -14.49 -0.27 23.57
N GLU A 5 -14.76 0.08 22.32
CA GLU A 5 -15.06 1.44 21.88
C GLU A 5 -16.39 1.43 21.14
N THR A 6 -17.25 2.41 21.42
CA THR A 6 -18.52 2.59 20.73
C THR A 6 -18.52 3.92 20.01
N THR A 7 -18.77 3.87 18.69
CA THR A 7 -18.70 5.06 17.85
C THR A 7 -19.96 5.16 16.96
N PRO A 8 -21.11 5.66 17.51
CA PRO A 8 -22.26 5.99 16.67
C PRO A 8 -21.93 7.14 15.72
N GLY A 9 -22.53 7.12 14.52
CA GLY A 9 -22.30 8.16 13.52
C GLY A 9 -23.48 8.37 12.60
N LEU A 10 -23.58 9.58 12.06
CA LEU A 10 -24.53 10.00 11.04
C LEU A 10 -23.78 10.53 9.83
N TYR A 11 -24.31 10.29 8.64
CA TYR A 11 -23.72 10.83 7.43
C TYR A 11 -24.79 11.33 6.46
N ALA A 12 -24.39 12.30 5.63
CA ALA A 12 -25.17 12.76 4.50
C ALA A 12 -24.27 12.86 3.28
N GLN A 13 -24.79 12.47 2.13
CA GLN A 13 -24.09 12.55 0.85
C GLN A 13 -25.08 12.98 -0.22
N TYR A 14 -24.65 13.85 -1.10
CA TYR A 14 -25.40 14.26 -2.27
C TYR A 14 -24.61 13.90 -3.54
N THR A 15 -25.31 13.44 -4.57
CA THR A 15 -24.69 13.17 -5.87
C THR A 15 -25.36 14.03 -6.93
N TYR A 16 -24.62 14.99 -7.41
CA TYR A 16 -25.02 15.83 -8.55
C TYR A 16 -24.42 15.28 -9.84
N LYS A 17 -25.26 15.11 -10.86
CA LYS A 17 -24.83 14.68 -12.20
C LYS A 17 -25.28 15.70 -13.24
N LEU A 18 -24.33 16.13 -14.07
CA LEU A 18 -24.60 16.96 -15.25
C LEU A 18 -24.32 16.11 -16.50
N GLY A 19 -25.37 15.47 -17.00
CA GLY A 19 -25.27 14.50 -18.06
C GLY A 19 -24.32 13.33 -17.68
N GLU A 20 -23.60 12.85 -18.68
CA GLU A 20 -22.58 11.80 -18.47
C GLU A 20 -21.18 12.36 -18.18
N LYS A 21 -21.01 13.69 -18.31
CA LYS A 21 -19.70 14.34 -18.30
C LYS A 21 -19.23 14.68 -16.89
N LEU A 22 -20.11 15.17 -16.03
CA LEU A 22 -19.71 15.65 -14.71
C LEU A 22 -20.52 14.97 -13.61
N THR A 23 -19.82 14.46 -12.61
CA THR A 23 -20.41 14.03 -11.35
C THR A 23 -19.67 14.70 -10.20
N VAL A 24 -20.43 15.34 -9.31
CA VAL A 24 -19.91 15.96 -8.08
C VAL A 24 -20.61 15.33 -6.89
N MET A 25 -19.85 14.87 -5.92
CA MET A 25 -20.36 14.11 -4.79
C MET A 25 -19.76 14.64 -3.48
N PRO A 26 -20.33 15.71 -2.90
CA PRO A 26 -20.02 16.15 -1.56
C PRO A 26 -20.64 15.19 -0.53
N GLY A 27 -19.98 15.03 0.58
CA GLY A 27 -20.46 14.26 1.72
C GLY A 27 -19.89 14.78 3.02
N VAL A 28 -20.61 14.56 4.08
CA VAL A 28 -20.18 14.87 5.45
C VAL A 28 -20.63 13.77 6.38
N ARG A 29 -19.77 13.41 7.30
CA ARG A 29 -20.08 12.44 8.35
C ARG A 29 -19.69 13.03 9.70
N TRP A 30 -20.55 12.86 10.69
CA TRP A 30 -20.32 13.14 12.09
C TRP A 30 -20.31 11.84 12.87
N ASP A 31 -19.32 11.66 13.73
CA ASP A 31 -19.18 10.50 14.60
C ASP A 31 -18.92 10.98 16.03
N HIS A 32 -19.31 10.17 17.00
CA HIS A 32 -19.00 10.39 18.40
C HIS A 32 -18.45 9.10 19.01
N SER A 33 -17.16 9.14 19.35
CA SER A 33 -16.53 8.05 20.10
C SER A 33 -16.65 8.32 21.60
N ASP A 34 -17.04 7.31 22.36
CA ASP A 34 -17.07 7.34 23.83
C ASP A 34 -15.65 7.56 24.42
N ARG A 35 -14.61 7.31 23.63
CA ARG A 35 -13.21 7.44 24.02
C ARG A 35 -12.53 8.71 23.52
N TYR A 36 -12.83 9.14 22.30
CA TYR A 36 -12.13 10.24 21.63
C TYR A 36 -13.00 11.48 21.35
N GLY A 37 -14.29 11.44 21.74
CA GLY A 37 -15.21 12.56 21.53
C GLY A 37 -15.78 12.64 20.12
N SER A 38 -16.22 13.84 19.74
CA SER A 38 -16.91 14.08 18.46
C SER A 38 -15.97 14.59 17.39
N PHE A 39 -16.18 14.13 16.16
CA PHE A 39 -15.42 14.59 14.98
C PHE A 39 -16.28 14.60 13.72
N VAL A 40 -15.87 15.43 12.76
CA VAL A 40 -16.56 15.62 11.48
C VAL A 40 -15.58 15.34 10.35
N THR A 41 -16.02 14.53 9.37
CA THR A 41 -15.26 14.14 8.20
C THR A 41 -15.95 14.58 6.91
N PRO A 42 -15.66 15.80 6.41
CA PRO A 42 -16.11 16.25 5.10
C PRO A 42 -15.34 15.52 3.99
N ARG A 43 -16.02 15.32 2.86
CA ARG A 43 -15.40 14.77 1.64
C ARG A 43 -16.04 15.35 0.40
N LEU A 44 -15.24 15.46 -0.65
CA LEU A 44 -15.67 15.84 -1.98
C LEU A 44 -15.04 14.93 -3.01
N HIS A 45 -15.84 14.38 -3.90
CA HIS A 45 -15.37 13.67 -5.09
C HIS A 45 -15.93 14.34 -6.33
N VAL A 46 -15.07 14.51 -7.32
CA VAL A 46 -15.42 15.05 -8.63
C VAL A 46 -14.94 14.09 -9.69
N LYS A 47 -15.81 13.73 -10.61
CA LYS A 47 -15.48 12.99 -11.85
C LYS A 47 -15.88 13.88 -13.03
N TYR A 48 -14.95 14.06 -13.95
CA TYR A 48 -15.18 14.81 -15.18
C TYR A 48 -14.68 14.01 -16.38
N SER A 49 -15.58 13.70 -17.34
CA SER A 49 -15.27 12.97 -18.57
C SER A 49 -15.54 13.88 -19.76
N PRO A 50 -14.57 14.74 -20.16
CA PRO A 50 -14.73 15.67 -21.28
C PRO A 50 -14.96 14.95 -22.62
N ALA A 51 -14.35 13.76 -22.75
CA ALA A 51 -14.47 12.90 -23.92
C ALA A 51 -14.54 11.42 -23.46
N LYS A 52 -15.01 10.53 -24.34
CA LYS A 52 -15.09 9.09 -24.03
C LYS A 52 -13.74 8.43 -23.72
N ILE A 53 -12.67 9.04 -24.22
CA ILE A 53 -11.30 8.51 -24.05
C ILE A 53 -10.58 9.06 -22.80
N ILE A 54 -11.15 10.05 -22.11
CA ILE A 54 -10.50 10.69 -20.96
C ILE A 54 -11.48 10.80 -19.79
N THR A 55 -11.06 10.38 -18.64
CA THR A 55 -11.75 10.60 -17.37
C THR A 55 -10.80 11.20 -16.35
N LEU A 56 -11.19 12.33 -15.82
CA LEU A 56 -10.49 13.04 -14.73
C LEU A 56 -11.24 12.79 -13.43
N ARG A 57 -10.52 12.56 -12.35
CA ARG A 57 -11.11 12.50 -11.01
C ARG A 57 -10.28 13.35 -10.06
N ALA A 58 -10.96 13.97 -9.13
CA ALA A 58 -10.35 14.66 -8.00
C ALA A 58 -11.10 14.33 -6.73
N LEU A 59 -10.39 14.25 -5.63
CA LEU A 59 -10.97 14.04 -4.32
C LEU A 59 -10.25 14.87 -3.27
N ALA A 60 -11.00 15.27 -2.25
CA ALA A 60 -10.46 15.81 -1.02
C ALA A 60 -11.37 15.37 0.13
N GLY A 61 -10.78 14.96 1.24
CA GLY A 61 -11.56 14.54 2.40
C GLY A 61 -10.71 14.41 3.66
N LYS A 62 -11.37 14.58 4.79
CA LYS A 62 -10.80 14.33 6.11
C LYS A 62 -11.13 12.90 6.52
N GLY A 63 -10.21 12.21 7.14
CA GLY A 63 -10.39 10.90 7.73
C GLY A 63 -9.88 10.86 9.16
N PHE A 64 -10.35 9.88 9.92
CA PHE A 64 -9.88 9.61 11.27
C PHE A 64 -9.73 8.12 11.49
N ARG A 65 -8.95 7.76 12.50
CA ARG A 65 -8.77 6.37 12.96
C ARG A 65 -8.48 6.35 14.45
N SER A 66 -9.15 5.46 15.19
CA SER A 66 -8.80 5.17 16.58
C SER A 66 -7.53 4.34 16.62
N PRO A 67 -6.47 4.73 17.34
CA PRO A 67 -5.23 3.99 17.40
C PRO A 67 -5.37 2.74 18.27
N HIS A 68 -5.01 1.59 17.71
CA HIS A 68 -4.87 0.33 18.45
C HIS A 68 -3.40 -0.09 18.47
N ALA A 69 -2.58 0.70 19.17
CA ALA A 69 -1.12 0.67 19.11
C ALA A 69 -0.51 -0.75 19.09
N LEU A 70 -0.84 -1.61 20.05
CA LEU A 70 -0.28 -2.95 20.15
C LEU A 70 -0.93 -3.93 19.18
N ALA A 71 -2.25 -3.87 19.00
CA ALA A 71 -2.97 -4.81 18.13
C ALA A 71 -2.60 -4.65 16.65
N GLU A 72 -2.37 -3.42 16.22
CA GLU A 72 -1.97 -3.10 14.83
C GLU A 72 -0.48 -3.35 14.57
N ASN A 73 0.32 -3.42 15.62
CA ASN A 73 1.78 -3.48 15.54
C ASN A 73 2.36 -4.67 16.32
N VAL A 74 1.65 -5.78 16.37
CA VAL A 74 2.07 -6.97 17.13
C VAL A 74 3.45 -7.50 16.70
N THR A 75 3.84 -7.30 15.43
CA THR A 75 5.14 -7.69 14.90
C THR A 75 6.30 -6.94 15.58
N LEU A 76 6.06 -5.74 16.10
CA LEU A 76 7.07 -4.97 16.81
C LEU A 76 7.44 -5.56 18.19
N LEU A 77 6.58 -6.46 18.71
CA LEU A 77 6.88 -7.19 19.94
C LEU A 77 7.94 -8.30 19.74
N ALA A 78 8.33 -8.57 18.47
CA ALA A 78 9.41 -9.50 18.13
C ALA A 78 10.80 -8.86 18.28
N SER A 79 10.98 -8.01 19.26
CA SER A 79 12.26 -7.39 19.63
C SER A 79 12.47 -7.47 21.13
N GLY A 80 13.72 -7.34 21.57
CA GLY A 80 14.08 -7.26 22.98
C GLY A 80 13.86 -5.89 23.62
N ARG A 81 13.07 -5.00 22.97
CA ARG A 81 12.85 -3.63 23.44
C ARG A 81 11.74 -3.55 24.49
N ASP A 82 11.90 -2.64 25.43
CA ASP A 82 10.85 -2.26 26.36
C ASP A 82 9.78 -1.43 25.61
N VAL A 83 8.54 -1.91 25.64
CA VAL A 83 7.43 -1.28 24.92
C VAL A 83 6.65 -0.37 25.84
N THR A 84 6.49 0.88 25.44
CA THR A 84 5.66 1.87 26.14
C THR A 84 4.60 2.44 25.21
N VAL A 85 3.39 2.64 25.75
CA VAL A 85 2.28 3.28 25.03
C VAL A 85 1.91 4.54 25.79
N SER A 86 1.89 5.69 25.13
CA SER A 86 1.45 6.93 25.77
C SER A 86 -0.01 6.79 26.23
N PRO A 87 -0.31 7.12 27.48
CA PRO A 87 -1.69 7.08 27.99
C PRO A 87 -2.60 8.12 27.28
N ASP A 88 -1.99 9.15 26.70
CA ASP A 88 -2.68 10.28 26.06
C ASP A 88 -2.74 10.15 24.53
N LEU A 89 -2.73 8.92 23.98
CA LEU A 89 -2.87 8.74 22.54
C LEU A 89 -4.18 9.34 22.05
N LYS A 90 -4.06 10.24 21.09
CA LYS A 90 -5.18 10.90 20.41
C LYS A 90 -5.61 10.10 19.19
N GLN A 91 -6.82 10.34 18.76
CA GLN A 91 -7.32 9.83 17.49
C GLN A 91 -6.44 10.33 16.34
N GLU A 92 -6.13 9.44 15.41
CA GLU A 92 -5.41 9.82 14.20
C GLU A 92 -6.35 10.55 13.25
N GLU A 93 -5.88 11.64 12.68
CA GLU A 93 -6.62 12.46 11.75
C GLU A 93 -5.74 12.87 10.58
N ALA A 94 -6.29 12.85 9.38
CA ALA A 94 -5.59 13.28 8.18
C ALA A 94 -6.53 13.91 7.16
N TRP A 95 -6.00 14.85 6.39
CA TRP A 95 -6.55 15.25 5.11
C TRP A 95 -5.92 14.41 4.00
N ASN A 96 -6.75 13.87 3.12
CA ASN A 96 -6.32 13.20 1.90
C ASN A 96 -6.86 13.95 0.69
N MET A 97 -5.99 14.29 -0.25
CA MET A 97 -6.30 14.97 -1.50
C MET A 97 -5.67 14.18 -2.65
N GLY A 98 -6.41 14.04 -3.74
CA GLY A 98 -5.89 13.29 -4.88
C GLY A 98 -6.52 13.71 -6.19
N ALA A 99 -5.79 13.43 -7.25
CA ALA A 99 -6.26 13.55 -8.61
C ALA A 99 -5.82 12.34 -9.44
N SER A 100 -6.66 11.93 -10.37
CA SER A 100 -6.29 10.88 -11.32
C SER A 100 -6.80 11.19 -12.72
N VAL A 101 -6.05 10.71 -13.70
CA VAL A 101 -6.39 10.77 -15.13
C VAL A 101 -6.39 9.35 -15.66
N SER A 102 -7.50 8.93 -16.29
CA SER A 102 -7.59 7.66 -17.01
C SER A 102 -7.80 7.96 -18.49
N MET A 103 -6.97 7.38 -19.35
CA MET A 103 -7.01 7.60 -20.79
C MET A 103 -7.04 6.27 -21.55
N ASN A 104 -7.92 6.19 -22.56
CA ASN A 104 -7.99 5.10 -23.51
C ASN A 104 -7.52 5.62 -24.88
N ILE A 105 -6.23 5.49 -25.16
CA ILE A 105 -5.57 6.10 -26.32
C ILE A 105 -5.54 5.12 -27.48
N PRO A 106 -6.25 5.38 -28.59
CA PRO A 106 -6.13 4.57 -29.80
C PRO A 106 -4.70 4.68 -30.37
N MET A 107 -4.01 3.53 -30.47
CA MET A 107 -2.64 3.47 -30.97
C MET A 107 -2.43 2.17 -31.76
N PHE A 108 -1.96 2.25 -33.01
CA PHE A 108 -1.69 1.10 -33.88
C PHE A 108 -2.85 0.10 -33.98
N GLY A 109 -4.10 0.61 -34.06
CA GLY A 109 -5.32 -0.22 -34.18
C GLY A 109 -5.77 -0.91 -32.88
N LYS A 110 -5.15 -0.57 -31.75
CA LYS A 110 -5.47 -1.08 -30.40
C LYS A 110 -5.65 0.08 -29.44
N ILE A 111 -5.96 -0.22 -28.19
CA ILE A 111 -6.15 0.78 -27.16
C ILE A 111 -5.03 0.63 -26.13
N LEU A 112 -4.30 1.70 -25.91
CA LEU A 112 -3.44 1.87 -24.75
C LEU A 112 -4.30 2.41 -23.61
N GLU A 113 -4.43 1.64 -22.54
CA GLU A 113 -5.03 2.10 -21.28
C GLU A 113 -3.91 2.70 -20.42
N LEU A 114 -4.06 3.98 -20.09
CA LEU A 114 -3.09 4.72 -19.26
C LEU A 114 -3.82 5.34 -18.09
N ASN A 115 -3.32 5.11 -16.88
CA ASN A 115 -3.81 5.72 -15.66
C ASN A 115 -2.66 6.41 -14.94
N GLU A 116 -2.90 7.64 -14.50
CA GLU A 116 -1.99 8.43 -13.69
C GLU A 116 -2.71 8.88 -12.44
N GLU A 117 -2.07 8.76 -11.31
CA GLU A 117 -2.65 9.09 -10.01
C GLU A 117 -1.64 9.83 -9.15
N TYR A 118 -2.11 10.85 -8.46
CA TYR A 118 -1.34 11.55 -7.44
C TYR A 118 -2.19 11.74 -6.20
N TYR A 119 -1.63 11.37 -5.05
CA TYR A 119 -2.24 11.56 -3.74
C TYR A 119 -1.30 12.27 -2.79
N TYR A 120 -1.86 13.20 -2.04
CA TYR A 120 -1.24 13.86 -0.91
C TYR A 120 -2.06 13.59 0.34
N THR A 121 -1.39 13.13 1.39
CA THR A 121 -2.00 12.97 2.72
C THR A 121 -1.22 13.81 3.71
N ASP A 122 -1.92 14.65 4.46
CA ASP A 122 -1.39 15.47 5.54
C ASP A 122 -2.00 15.00 6.86
N PHE A 123 -1.16 14.52 7.76
CA PHE A 123 -1.59 14.01 9.06
C PHE A 123 -1.64 15.16 10.06
N LEU A 124 -2.83 15.47 10.56
CA LEU A 124 -3.05 16.42 11.65
C LEU A 124 -2.63 15.82 12.99
N ASN A 125 -2.86 14.51 13.17
CA ASN A 125 -2.33 13.68 14.23
C ASN A 125 -2.14 12.26 13.74
N GLN A 126 -1.09 11.60 14.21
CA GLN A 126 -0.75 10.21 13.91
C GLN A 126 -0.04 9.59 15.10
N THR A 127 -0.29 8.31 15.36
CA THR A 127 0.52 7.55 16.31
C THR A 127 1.89 7.28 15.71
N ILE A 128 2.92 7.78 16.36
CA ILE A 128 4.30 7.61 15.95
C ILE A 128 4.91 6.47 16.73
N ILE A 129 5.66 5.62 16.03
CA ILE A 129 6.45 4.54 16.62
C ILE A 129 7.88 5.03 16.66
N ASN A 130 8.37 5.33 17.86
CA ASN A 130 9.73 5.81 18.08
C ASN A 130 10.60 4.69 18.64
N PHE A 131 11.71 4.42 17.96
CA PHE A 131 12.70 3.42 18.33
C PHE A 131 13.92 4.12 18.91
N ASP A 132 14.36 3.69 20.10
CA ASP A 132 15.56 4.19 20.74
C ASP A 132 15.61 5.73 20.82
N GLY A 133 14.42 6.34 21.04
CA GLY A 133 14.26 7.78 21.09
C GLY A 133 14.54 8.40 22.46
N ALA A 134 13.81 9.47 22.80
CA ALA A 134 13.96 10.22 24.03
C ALA A 134 13.85 9.39 25.33
N LYS A 135 13.23 8.21 25.27
CA LYS A 135 13.07 7.29 26.41
C LYS A 135 14.25 6.35 26.62
N GLY A 136 15.28 6.43 25.78
CA GLY A 136 16.53 5.69 25.94
C GLY A 136 16.72 4.57 24.91
N ALA A 137 17.92 3.99 24.89
CA ALA A 137 18.26 2.86 24.04
C ALA A 137 17.43 1.62 24.41
N HIS A 138 17.16 0.79 23.41
CA HIS A 138 16.34 -0.43 23.51
C HIS A 138 14.90 -0.21 23.96
N THR A 139 14.34 0.95 23.68
CA THR A 139 12.93 1.27 23.92
C THR A 139 12.15 1.35 22.61
N LEU A 140 10.85 1.07 22.68
CA LEU A 140 9.88 1.28 21.63
C LEU A 140 8.70 2.03 22.23
N SER A 141 8.42 3.24 21.76
CA SER A 141 7.31 4.02 22.28
C SER A 141 6.30 4.37 21.20
N PHE A 142 5.01 4.28 21.59
CA PHE A 142 3.89 4.78 20.81
C PHE A 142 3.49 6.15 21.35
N GLU A 143 3.61 7.16 20.53
CA GLU A 143 3.43 8.57 20.91
C GLU A 143 2.55 9.30 19.90
N ASN A 144 1.97 10.43 20.29
CA ASN A 144 1.31 11.32 19.36
C ASN A 144 2.36 12.02 18.47
N LEU A 145 1.97 12.32 17.25
CA LEU A 145 2.77 13.16 16.35
C LEU A 145 3.06 14.52 17.01
N ASP A 146 4.34 14.85 17.12
CA ASP A 146 4.81 16.19 17.48
C ASP A 146 5.62 16.75 16.30
N GLY A 147 4.96 17.52 15.45
CA GLY A 147 5.55 18.07 14.23
C GLY A 147 4.73 17.76 12.98
N LYS A 148 5.39 17.37 11.91
CA LYS A 148 4.77 17.15 10.59
C LYS A 148 4.82 15.67 10.21
N SER A 149 3.75 15.18 9.58
CA SER A 149 3.73 13.89 8.92
C SER A 149 2.91 14.02 7.63
N TYR A 150 3.49 13.56 6.51
CA TYR A 150 2.80 13.61 5.22
C TYR A 150 3.25 12.48 4.29
N SER A 151 2.43 12.25 3.28
CA SER A 151 2.71 11.30 2.21
C SER A 151 2.38 11.92 0.86
N HIS A 152 3.33 11.88 -0.08
CA HIS A 152 3.09 12.07 -1.50
C HIS A 152 3.23 10.73 -2.20
N THR A 153 2.23 10.35 -2.97
CA THR A 153 2.27 9.15 -3.81
C THR A 153 1.91 9.52 -5.24
N PHE A 154 2.80 9.24 -6.17
CA PHE A 154 2.53 9.31 -7.60
C PHE A 154 2.61 7.91 -8.19
N GLN A 155 1.63 7.55 -9.00
CA GLN A 155 1.61 6.27 -9.70
C GLN A 155 1.21 6.48 -11.15
N VAL A 156 1.85 5.75 -12.04
CA VAL A 156 1.43 5.60 -13.43
C VAL A 156 1.37 4.11 -13.75
N ASP A 157 0.33 3.68 -14.42
CA ASP A 157 0.21 2.35 -14.99
C ASP A 157 -0.30 2.41 -16.43
N ALA A 158 0.20 1.51 -17.24
CA ALA A 158 -0.12 1.39 -18.65
C ALA A 158 -0.34 -0.07 -19.03
N THR A 159 -1.43 -0.34 -19.73
CA THR A 159 -1.71 -1.68 -20.29
C THR A 159 -1.91 -1.57 -21.79
N TYR A 160 -1.19 -2.38 -22.54
CA TYR A 160 -1.24 -2.38 -23.98
C TYR A 160 -1.26 -3.82 -24.56
N PRO A 161 -2.25 -4.18 -25.38
CA PRO A 161 -2.26 -5.44 -26.11
C PRO A 161 -1.27 -5.35 -27.29
N LEU A 162 -0.06 -5.92 -27.12
CA LEU A 162 1.04 -5.77 -28.07
C LEU A 162 0.74 -6.46 -29.42
N PHE A 163 0.25 -7.70 -29.38
CA PHE A 163 -0.28 -8.45 -30.53
C PHE A 163 -1.35 -9.45 -30.06
N SER A 164 -1.92 -10.24 -30.98
CA SER A 164 -2.97 -11.19 -30.61
C SER A 164 -2.52 -12.16 -29.51
N GLY A 165 -3.23 -12.14 -28.38
CA GLY A 165 -2.93 -12.95 -27.20
C GLY A 165 -1.87 -12.37 -26.26
N MET A 166 -1.10 -11.34 -26.64
CA MET A 166 -0.05 -10.75 -25.82
C MET A 166 -0.47 -9.40 -25.25
N THR A 167 -0.39 -9.27 -23.93
CA THR A 167 -0.64 -8.02 -23.21
C THR A 167 0.60 -7.67 -22.37
N VAL A 168 0.95 -6.40 -22.39
CA VAL A 168 2.00 -5.81 -21.54
C VAL A 168 1.34 -4.86 -20.56
N THR A 169 1.64 -5.02 -19.29
CA THR A 169 1.24 -4.08 -18.23
C THR A 169 2.52 -3.58 -17.53
N ALA A 170 2.68 -2.26 -17.49
CA ALA A 170 3.76 -1.62 -16.77
C ALA A 170 3.18 -0.68 -15.72
N ALA A 171 3.73 -0.68 -14.52
CA ALA A 171 3.35 0.25 -13.46
C ALA A 171 4.60 0.77 -12.74
N PHE A 172 4.54 2.04 -12.35
CA PHE A 172 5.60 2.67 -11.57
C PHE A 172 4.98 3.59 -10.51
N ARG A 173 5.48 3.48 -9.29
CA ARG A 173 5.05 4.28 -8.14
C ARG A 173 6.23 4.95 -7.48
N LEU A 174 6.06 6.23 -7.15
CA LEU A 174 6.94 7.00 -6.29
C LEU A 174 6.23 7.32 -4.98
N ASN A 175 6.96 7.21 -3.85
CA ASN A 175 6.48 7.56 -2.52
C ASN A 175 7.49 8.50 -1.86
N ASP A 176 7.02 9.64 -1.38
CA ASP A 176 7.75 10.48 -0.42
C ASP A 176 6.90 10.56 0.86
N VAL A 177 7.25 9.74 1.84
CA VAL A 177 6.52 9.62 3.10
C VAL A 177 7.45 10.05 4.22
N LYS A 178 7.13 11.16 4.86
CA LYS A 178 7.94 11.72 5.95
C LYS A 178 7.12 11.91 7.20
N CYS A 179 7.81 11.76 8.31
CA CYS A 179 7.26 11.96 9.62
C CYS A 179 8.31 12.56 10.56
N THR A 180 7.89 13.38 11.51
CA THR A 180 8.75 13.93 12.53
C THR A 180 8.99 12.90 13.63
N TYR A 181 10.26 12.60 13.87
CA TYR A 181 10.75 11.78 14.97
C TYR A 181 11.75 12.62 15.78
N ASP A 182 11.54 12.78 17.08
CA ASP A 182 12.40 13.57 17.97
C ASP A 182 12.70 14.98 17.42
N GLY A 183 11.66 15.67 16.91
CA GLY A 183 11.77 17.01 16.35
C GLY A 183 12.40 17.09 14.94
N VAL A 184 12.79 15.99 14.33
CA VAL A 184 13.41 15.96 13.01
C VAL A 184 12.51 15.26 11.99
N LEU A 185 12.17 15.97 10.91
CA LEU A 185 11.40 15.43 9.80
C LEU A 185 12.25 14.46 8.95
N ARG A 186 11.82 13.20 8.84
CA ARG A 186 12.57 12.12 8.19
C ARG A 186 11.69 11.23 7.34
N GLN A 187 12.32 10.44 6.47
CA GLN A 187 11.66 9.37 5.74
C GLN A 187 11.07 8.35 6.74
N LYS A 188 9.83 7.93 6.48
CA LYS A 188 9.19 6.88 7.26
C LYS A 188 9.95 5.56 7.07
N PRO A 189 10.42 4.91 8.14
CA PRO A 189 11.12 3.64 8.04
C PRO A 189 10.30 2.55 7.35
N LEU A 190 10.99 1.59 6.74
CA LEU A 190 10.42 0.43 6.02
C LEU A 190 9.47 0.81 4.87
N THR A 191 9.62 2.04 4.34
CA THR A 191 8.83 2.54 3.23
C THR A 191 9.71 2.70 1.99
N SER A 192 9.51 1.85 0.98
CA SER A 192 10.23 1.96 -0.30
C SER A 192 9.89 3.27 -1.00
N ARG A 193 10.90 3.97 -1.50
CA ARG A 193 10.76 5.26 -2.19
C ARG A 193 10.11 5.12 -3.56
N TYR A 194 10.29 3.97 -4.21
CA TYR A 194 9.65 3.66 -5.48
C TYR A 194 9.39 2.17 -5.62
N LYS A 195 8.46 1.82 -6.51
CA LYS A 195 8.20 0.46 -6.96
C LYS A 195 7.94 0.45 -8.46
N GLY A 196 8.47 -0.55 -9.15
CA GLY A 196 8.20 -0.79 -10.56
C GLY A 196 7.66 -2.19 -10.77
N LEU A 197 6.79 -2.35 -11.74
CA LEU A 197 6.22 -3.64 -12.13
C LEU A 197 6.13 -3.69 -13.66
N LEU A 198 6.53 -4.82 -14.23
CA LEU A 198 6.33 -5.13 -15.65
C LEU A 198 5.79 -6.54 -15.76
N THR A 199 4.58 -6.68 -16.29
CA THR A 199 3.95 -7.98 -16.55
C THR A 199 3.79 -8.20 -18.03
N LEU A 200 4.26 -9.35 -18.51
CA LEU A 200 4.02 -9.86 -19.85
C LEU A 200 3.08 -11.05 -19.72
N SER A 201 1.92 -10.99 -20.35
CA SER A 201 0.93 -12.07 -20.36
C SER A 201 0.65 -12.49 -21.78
N TYR A 202 0.85 -13.77 -22.09
CA TYR A 202 0.57 -14.32 -23.41
C TYR A 202 -0.40 -15.49 -23.34
N LYS A 203 -1.50 -15.40 -24.07
CA LYS A 203 -2.47 -16.47 -24.28
C LYS A 203 -2.37 -17.00 -25.70
N THR A 204 -2.24 -18.31 -25.83
CA THR A 204 -2.25 -18.97 -27.15
C THR A 204 -3.63 -18.85 -27.80
N PRO A 205 -3.73 -19.02 -29.15
CA PRO A 205 -5.02 -19.21 -29.81
C PRO A 205 -5.88 -20.26 -29.09
N LEU A 206 -7.20 -20.03 -29.00
CA LEU A 206 -8.16 -20.82 -28.23
C LEU A 206 -7.95 -20.77 -26.70
N GLU A 207 -7.09 -19.88 -26.21
CA GLU A 207 -6.81 -19.66 -24.77
C GLU A 207 -6.44 -20.92 -23.99
N LEU A 208 -5.87 -21.93 -24.67
CA LEU A 208 -5.53 -23.21 -24.04
C LEU A 208 -4.31 -23.12 -23.10
N TRP A 209 -3.37 -22.24 -23.43
CA TRP A 209 -2.19 -21.99 -22.61
C TRP A 209 -2.06 -20.50 -22.32
N GLN A 210 -1.70 -20.18 -21.09
CA GLN A 210 -1.33 -18.84 -20.68
C GLN A 210 0.05 -18.86 -20.04
N PHE A 211 0.87 -17.88 -20.42
CA PHE A 211 2.22 -17.65 -19.92
C PHE A 211 2.27 -16.25 -19.33
N ASP A 212 2.60 -16.15 -18.07
CA ASP A 212 2.72 -14.90 -17.34
C ASP A 212 4.14 -14.76 -16.80
N VAL A 213 4.75 -13.61 -17.02
CA VAL A 213 6.04 -13.26 -16.43
C VAL A 213 5.92 -11.87 -15.86
N THR A 214 6.29 -11.70 -14.57
CA THR A 214 6.24 -10.44 -13.88
C THR A 214 7.59 -10.12 -13.26
N GLY A 215 8.19 -9.01 -13.66
CA GLY A 215 9.33 -8.39 -13.01
C GLY A 215 8.86 -7.34 -12.03
N GLN A 216 9.37 -7.35 -10.80
CA GLN A 216 9.07 -6.39 -9.76
C GLN A 216 10.36 -5.76 -9.23
N LEU A 217 10.46 -4.45 -9.35
CA LEU A 217 11.52 -3.64 -8.75
C LEU A 217 11.01 -3.03 -7.45
N ASN A 218 11.68 -3.31 -6.34
CA ASN A 218 11.43 -2.69 -5.06
C ASN A 218 12.56 -1.70 -4.77
N GLY A 219 12.20 -0.44 -4.54
CA GLY A 219 13.14 0.63 -4.28
C GLY A 219 13.80 0.55 -2.92
N ASP A 220 14.84 1.34 -2.77
CA ASP A 220 15.53 1.57 -1.50
C ASP A 220 14.64 2.27 -0.47
N GLY A 221 15.07 2.23 0.78
CA GLY A 221 14.40 2.92 1.88
C GLY A 221 15.30 3.00 3.12
N GLU A 222 14.72 3.41 4.23
CA GLU A 222 15.43 3.57 5.51
C GLU A 222 14.88 2.60 6.56
N LEU A 223 15.74 2.15 7.47
CA LEU A 223 15.40 1.39 8.66
C LEU A 223 15.21 2.33 9.86
N TYR A 224 14.78 1.80 10.99
CA TYR A 224 14.58 2.60 12.20
C TYR A 224 15.89 3.15 12.78
N ASP A 225 17.01 2.46 12.59
CA ASP A 225 18.35 2.89 12.96
C ASP A 225 18.99 3.90 11.99
N ARG A 226 18.22 4.31 10.94
CA ARG A 226 18.62 5.25 9.87
C ARG A 226 19.59 4.67 8.86
N SER A 227 19.96 3.41 8.96
CA SER A 227 20.65 2.74 7.89
C SER A 227 19.74 2.59 6.67
N ARG A 228 20.32 2.45 5.48
CA ARG A 228 19.57 2.31 4.24
C ARG A 228 19.62 0.88 3.75
N TYR A 229 18.48 0.37 3.34
CA TYR A 229 18.43 -0.87 2.60
C TYR A 229 18.41 -0.61 1.08
N PRO A 230 19.06 -1.47 0.28
CA PRO A 230 19.17 -1.29 -1.17
C PRO A 230 17.85 -1.65 -1.88
N ALA A 231 17.74 -1.18 -3.12
CA ALA A 231 16.73 -1.68 -4.04
C ALA A 231 17.03 -3.11 -4.46
N TYR A 232 15.97 -3.88 -4.75
CA TYR A 232 16.10 -5.25 -5.23
C TYR A 232 15.04 -5.58 -6.30
N PHE A 233 15.35 -6.60 -7.09
CA PHE A 233 14.50 -7.06 -8.17
C PHE A 233 14.06 -8.51 -7.96
N GLN A 234 12.78 -8.79 -8.21
CA GLN A 234 12.20 -10.12 -8.17
C GLN A 234 11.57 -10.45 -9.51
N LEU A 235 11.69 -11.71 -9.92
CA LEU A 235 11.03 -12.26 -11.10
C LEU A 235 10.07 -13.36 -10.67
N GLN A 236 8.88 -13.35 -11.27
CA GLN A 236 7.85 -14.37 -11.10
C GLN A 236 7.44 -14.87 -12.47
N ALA A 237 7.12 -16.15 -12.59
CA ALA A 237 6.60 -16.71 -13.83
C ALA A 237 5.59 -17.82 -13.55
N GLN A 238 4.57 -17.91 -14.39
CA GLN A 238 3.54 -18.95 -14.31
C GLN A 238 3.17 -19.43 -15.71
N VAL A 239 2.95 -20.72 -15.83
CA VAL A 239 2.34 -21.34 -17.00
C VAL A 239 1.03 -21.98 -16.57
N THR A 240 -0.05 -21.67 -17.27
CA THR A 240 -1.38 -22.21 -17.00
C THR A 240 -1.90 -22.95 -18.22
N ARG A 241 -2.41 -24.18 -17.99
CA ARG A 241 -3.15 -24.95 -19.00
C ARG A 241 -4.63 -24.88 -18.66
N GLU A 242 -5.43 -24.33 -19.56
CA GLU A 242 -6.88 -24.29 -19.42
C GLU A 242 -7.54 -25.54 -20.01
N PHE A 243 -8.46 -26.10 -19.25
CA PHE A 243 -9.36 -27.17 -19.66
C PHE A 243 -10.80 -26.70 -19.48
N ARG A 244 -11.78 -27.44 -20.00
CA ARG A 244 -13.17 -27.03 -19.98
C ARG A 244 -13.71 -26.70 -18.57
N LYS A 245 -13.38 -27.52 -17.56
CA LYS A 245 -13.90 -27.36 -16.18
C LYS A 245 -12.83 -27.04 -15.14
N PHE A 246 -11.57 -27.12 -15.50
CA PHE A 246 -10.48 -26.83 -14.58
C PHE A 246 -9.28 -26.25 -15.31
N SER A 247 -8.38 -25.62 -14.59
CA SER A 247 -7.06 -25.24 -15.06
C SER A 247 -5.97 -25.79 -14.15
N LEU A 248 -4.87 -26.21 -14.77
CA LEU A 248 -3.64 -26.58 -14.09
C LEU A 248 -2.63 -25.45 -14.26
N TYR A 249 -1.91 -25.12 -13.21
CA TYR A 249 -0.85 -24.12 -13.29
C TYR A 249 0.38 -24.57 -12.51
N VAL A 250 1.53 -24.17 -13.03
CA VAL A 250 2.84 -24.29 -12.39
C VAL A 250 3.52 -22.96 -12.49
N GLY A 251 4.18 -22.55 -11.42
CA GLY A 251 4.86 -21.26 -11.41
C GLY A 251 5.96 -21.23 -10.36
N GLY A 252 6.65 -20.08 -10.36
CA GLY A 252 7.65 -19.78 -9.37
C GLY A 252 7.64 -18.30 -9.01
N GLU A 253 7.91 -18.06 -7.75
CA GLU A 253 8.08 -16.72 -7.17
C GLU A 253 9.53 -16.50 -6.80
N ASN A 254 9.95 -15.24 -6.83
CA ASN A 254 11.33 -14.87 -6.52
C ASN A 254 12.38 -15.71 -7.28
N LEU A 255 12.17 -15.90 -8.59
CA LEU A 255 13.06 -16.69 -9.45
C LEU A 255 14.47 -16.11 -9.53
N THR A 256 14.67 -14.85 -9.16
CA THR A 256 15.99 -14.22 -8.97
C THR A 256 16.71 -14.75 -7.74
N ASN A 257 16.04 -15.51 -6.90
CA ASN A 257 16.55 -16.05 -5.63
C ASN A 257 17.10 -14.97 -4.69
N TYR A 258 16.57 -13.73 -4.80
CA TYR A 258 16.98 -12.64 -3.94
C TYR A 258 16.46 -12.87 -2.52
N LYS A 259 17.31 -12.70 -1.54
CA LYS A 259 16.94 -12.70 -0.12
C LYS A 259 17.85 -11.74 0.62
N ILE A 260 17.31 -11.16 1.68
CA ILE A 260 18.10 -10.26 2.52
C ILE A 260 19.06 -11.06 3.40
N ASP A 261 20.26 -10.51 3.57
CA ASP A 261 21.21 -11.03 4.53
C ASP A 261 20.83 -10.56 5.93
N ASN A 262 20.98 -11.41 6.93
CA ASN A 262 20.75 -11.10 8.34
C ASN A 262 19.40 -10.41 8.61
N PRO A 263 18.25 -11.03 8.30
CA PRO A 263 16.92 -10.43 8.49
C PRO A 263 16.59 -10.15 9.95
N ILE A 264 17.31 -10.75 10.89
CA ILE A 264 17.15 -10.61 12.34
C ILE A 264 18.46 -10.11 12.92
N LEU A 265 18.43 -8.92 13.50
CA LEU A 265 19.59 -8.36 14.17
C LEU A 265 19.86 -9.14 15.46
N HIS A 266 21.15 -9.41 15.73
CA HIS A 266 21.61 -10.18 16.90
C HIS A 266 20.91 -11.53 17.09
N SER A 267 20.62 -12.25 16.00
CA SER A 267 19.93 -13.56 16.00
C SER A 267 20.61 -14.62 16.86
N HIS A 268 21.94 -14.53 17.06
CA HIS A 268 22.71 -15.43 17.92
C HIS A 268 22.54 -15.17 19.42
N HIS A 269 21.91 -14.06 19.80
CA HIS A 269 21.66 -13.68 21.18
C HIS A 269 20.19 -13.29 21.39
N PRO A 270 19.24 -14.25 21.21
CA PRO A 270 17.80 -13.96 21.17
C PRO A 270 17.21 -13.47 22.50
N TRP A 271 17.93 -13.65 23.59
CA TRP A 271 17.48 -13.25 24.94
C TRP A 271 18.07 -11.91 25.41
N THR A 272 18.75 -11.18 24.54
CA THR A 272 19.29 -9.87 24.87
C THR A 272 18.39 -8.74 24.35
N SER A 273 18.50 -7.57 24.94
CA SER A 273 17.82 -6.36 24.48
C SER A 273 18.22 -5.91 23.07
N ALA A 274 19.36 -6.40 22.58
CA ALA A 274 19.84 -6.10 21.23
C ALA A 274 19.15 -6.95 20.13
N PHE A 275 18.44 -8.03 20.51
CA PHE A 275 17.71 -8.86 19.54
C PHE A 275 16.59 -8.05 18.88
N ASP A 276 16.52 -8.07 17.53
CA ASP A 276 15.49 -7.35 16.79
C ASP A 276 15.11 -8.09 15.50
N ALA A 277 13.86 -8.55 15.44
CA ALA A 277 13.27 -9.17 14.25
C ALA A 277 12.23 -8.25 13.56
N THR A 278 12.20 -6.96 13.89
CA THR A 278 11.19 -6.02 13.39
C THR A 278 11.60 -5.30 12.11
N GLN A 279 12.87 -5.36 11.72
CA GLN A 279 13.43 -4.60 10.60
C GLN A 279 13.59 -5.42 9.32
N VAL A 280 12.65 -6.31 9.06
CA VAL A 280 12.64 -7.14 7.85
C VAL A 280 12.10 -6.31 6.68
N TRP A 281 12.99 -5.87 5.77
CA TRP A 281 12.67 -4.96 4.68
C TRP A 281 12.51 -5.64 3.31
N GLY A 282 12.83 -6.92 3.20
CA GLY A 282 12.76 -7.66 1.95
C GLY A 282 12.49 -9.15 2.17
N PRO A 283 12.54 -9.97 1.11
CA PRO A 283 12.23 -11.39 1.20
C PRO A 283 13.28 -12.14 2.04
N VAL A 284 12.81 -12.98 2.95
CA VAL A 284 13.64 -13.85 3.80
C VAL A 284 13.80 -15.24 3.19
N THR A 285 12.90 -15.61 2.27
CA THR A 285 12.95 -16.88 1.52
C THR A 285 13.44 -16.64 0.10
N GLY A 286 14.24 -17.54 -0.44
CA GLY A 286 14.68 -17.51 -1.83
C GLY A 286 13.59 -17.89 -2.83
N ALA A 287 14.02 -18.46 -3.97
CA ALA A 287 13.10 -18.92 -5.01
C ALA A 287 12.16 -20.01 -4.49
N MET A 288 10.88 -19.89 -4.85
CA MET A 288 9.83 -20.85 -4.53
C MET A 288 9.16 -21.33 -5.80
N ALA A 289 8.76 -22.60 -5.84
CA ALA A 289 7.95 -23.16 -6.90
C ALA A 289 6.62 -23.66 -6.35
N TYR A 290 5.58 -23.58 -7.15
CA TYR A 290 4.25 -24.07 -6.81
C TYR A 290 3.57 -24.73 -8.00
N ILE A 291 2.65 -25.63 -7.69
CA ILE A 291 1.72 -26.23 -8.63
C ILE A 291 0.31 -26.17 -8.05
N GLY A 292 -0.67 -25.96 -8.87
CA GLY A 292 -2.05 -25.90 -8.41
C GLY A 292 -3.08 -26.24 -9.49
N ILE A 293 -4.28 -26.52 -9.00
CA ILE A 293 -5.47 -26.77 -9.81
C ILE A 293 -6.58 -25.80 -9.40
N ARG A 294 -7.27 -25.21 -10.37
CA ARG A 294 -8.46 -24.39 -10.18
C ARG A 294 -9.64 -25.05 -10.87
N TYR A 295 -10.67 -25.38 -10.12
CA TYR A 295 -11.91 -25.93 -10.67
C TYR A 295 -12.97 -24.82 -10.82
N LYS A 296 -13.66 -24.79 -11.96
CA LYS A 296 -14.73 -23.83 -12.27
C LYS A 296 -16.09 -24.53 -12.06
N LEU A 297 -16.79 -24.12 -10.99
CA LEU A 297 -18.19 -24.50 -10.78
C LEU A 297 -19.06 -23.57 -11.66
N GLU A 298 -19.61 -24.09 -12.75
CA GLU A 298 -20.66 -23.38 -13.47
C GLU A 298 -21.95 -23.50 -12.62
N LYS A 299 -22.61 -22.38 -12.35
CA LYS A 299 -23.99 -22.43 -11.88
C LYS A 299 -24.83 -23.00 -13.04
N LEU A 300 -25.52 -24.11 -12.78
CA LEU A 300 -26.58 -24.63 -13.64
C LEU A 300 -27.69 -23.60 -13.77
#